data_301c60e67605046a9922815b92085a01
#
_entry.id   301c60e67605046a9922815b92085a01
#
_cell.length_a   1.000
_cell.length_b   1.000
_cell.length_c   1.000
_cell.angle_alpha   90.00
_cell.angle_beta   90.00
_cell.angle_gamma   90.00
#
_symmetry.space_group_name_H-M   'P 1'
#
loop_
_entity.id
_entity.type
_entity.pdbx_description
1 polymer ?
#
loop_
_entity_poly.entity_id
_entity_poly.type
_entity_poly.pdbx_seq_one_letter_code
_entity_poly.pdbx_strand_id
1 'polypeptide(L)'
;PEFGDTFEKCKKEHYKTLSIASHELLNHISFLNSSYDLISKTYPETKNMRFWNSMGTSIYEITNMMKRLNLCRYCTFPNKENVTLNDLIYQLPDEADNAYPDSERRFRFDIPTEKININADKEQLLIAFNEIVSNCYEAGNDNDIIDISASLSDDKTHCTITFTNTGTLPDIKIPKEFRQICTKDFYYPDDINILSMAFYTTKPGHFGLGLFIANIVCLNHDGCLDVTHDDAHTSFHLSFAI
;
A
#
# COMPACT_ATOMS: atom_id res chain seq x y z
N PRO A 1 -20.63 -5.71 -28.22
CA PRO A 1 -19.31 -5.13 -28.37
C PRO A 1 -19.29 -3.63 -28.05
N GLU A 2 -20.23 -2.80 -28.56
CA GLU A 2 -20.24 -1.34 -28.39
C GLU A 2 -20.38 -0.84 -26.95
N PHE A 3 -21.09 -1.55 -26.07
CA PHE A 3 -21.27 -1.12 -24.67
C PHE A 3 -19.98 -1.28 -23.84
N GLY A 4 -19.22 -2.35 -24.07
CA GLY A 4 -17.95 -2.58 -23.38
C GLY A 4 -16.91 -1.53 -23.73
N ASP A 5 -16.78 -1.22 -25.01
CA ASP A 5 -15.82 -0.22 -25.53
C ASP A 5 -16.16 1.20 -25.01
N THR A 6 -17.45 1.53 -24.92
CA THR A 6 -17.90 2.83 -24.39
C THR A 6 -17.64 2.96 -22.89
N PHE A 7 -17.84 1.90 -22.11
CA PHE A 7 -17.55 1.87 -20.67
C PHE A 7 -16.07 2.01 -20.39
N GLU A 8 -15.22 1.25 -21.07
CA GLU A 8 -13.75 1.35 -20.91
C GLU A 8 -13.21 2.73 -21.31
N LYS A 9 -13.76 3.33 -22.36
CA LYS A 9 -13.43 4.70 -22.76
C LYS A 9 -13.83 5.72 -21.69
N CYS A 10 -15.04 5.63 -21.16
CA CYS A 10 -15.52 6.49 -20.08
C CYS A 10 -14.65 6.36 -18.82
N LYS A 11 -14.30 5.13 -18.45
CA LYS A 11 -13.39 4.82 -17.35
C LYS A 11 -12.02 5.50 -17.54
N LYS A 12 -11.41 5.37 -18.72
CA LYS A 12 -10.12 6.03 -19.04
C LYS A 12 -10.20 7.56 -18.96
N GLU A 13 -11.26 8.17 -19.49
CA GLU A 13 -11.46 9.62 -19.42
C GLU A 13 -11.66 10.10 -17.97
N HIS A 14 -12.39 9.36 -17.16
CA HIS A 14 -12.58 9.65 -15.74
C HIS A 14 -11.25 9.60 -14.99
N TYR A 15 -10.45 8.55 -15.20
CA TYR A 15 -9.11 8.43 -14.59
C TYR A 15 -8.17 9.54 -15.04
N LYS A 16 -8.21 9.94 -16.33
CA LYS A 16 -7.42 11.05 -16.84
C LYS A 16 -7.79 12.37 -16.15
N THR A 17 -9.08 12.63 -15.99
CA THR A 17 -9.56 13.82 -15.29
C THR A 17 -9.10 13.84 -13.82
N LEU A 18 -9.25 12.73 -13.11
CA LEU A 18 -8.74 12.58 -11.74
C LEU A 18 -7.22 12.76 -11.65
N SER A 19 -6.49 12.28 -12.67
CA SER A 19 -5.04 12.47 -12.76
C SER A 19 -4.66 13.93 -12.82
N ILE A 20 -5.30 14.69 -13.70
CA ILE A 20 -5.04 16.12 -13.87
C ILE A 20 -5.39 16.86 -12.58
N ALA A 21 -6.57 16.61 -12.01
CA ALA A 21 -7.00 17.23 -10.76
C ALA A 21 -6.04 16.93 -9.59
N SER A 22 -5.59 15.68 -9.47
CA SER A 22 -4.63 15.30 -8.43
C SER A 22 -3.27 16.00 -8.60
N HIS A 23 -2.80 16.15 -9.84
CA HIS A 23 -1.55 16.85 -10.14
C HIS A 23 -1.65 18.34 -9.79
N GLU A 24 -2.75 18.98 -10.15
CA GLU A 24 -3.03 20.38 -9.80
C GLU A 24 -3.09 20.59 -8.28
N LEU A 25 -3.79 19.71 -7.57
CA LEU A 25 -3.85 19.74 -6.10
C LEU A 25 -2.46 19.60 -5.47
N LEU A 26 -1.64 18.66 -5.95
CA LEU A 26 -0.25 18.50 -5.46
C LEU A 26 0.60 19.76 -5.69
N ASN A 27 0.43 20.43 -6.83
CA ASN A 27 1.15 21.68 -7.11
C ASN A 27 0.77 22.77 -6.10
N HIS A 28 -0.53 22.94 -5.81
CA HIS A 28 -0.98 23.91 -4.82
C HIS A 28 -0.52 23.58 -3.40
N ILE A 29 -0.56 22.30 -3.01
CA ILE A 29 -0.08 21.86 -1.70
C ILE A 29 1.44 22.05 -1.58
N SER A 30 2.20 21.76 -2.64
CA SER A 30 3.65 21.99 -2.67
C SER A 30 3.99 23.47 -2.51
N PHE A 31 3.20 24.35 -3.14
CA PHE A 31 3.35 25.79 -2.96
C PHE A 31 3.05 26.23 -1.52
N LEU A 32 1.96 25.72 -0.93
CA LEU A 32 1.63 25.98 0.48
C LEU A 32 2.74 25.51 1.43
N ASN A 33 3.28 24.31 1.22
CA ASN A 33 4.36 23.77 2.01
C ASN A 33 5.61 24.64 1.91
N SER A 34 6.01 25.00 0.69
CA SER A 34 7.18 25.86 0.44
C SER A 34 7.00 27.25 1.07
N SER A 35 5.79 27.82 1.01
CA SER A 35 5.45 29.10 1.63
C SER A 35 5.51 29.03 3.16
N TYR A 36 4.98 27.96 3.75
CA TYR A 36 5.04 27.71 5.18
C TYR A 36 6.49 27.59 5.67
N ASP A 37 7.33 26.83 4.96
CA ASP A 37 8.74 26.65 5.27
C ASP A 37 9.51 27.97 5.16
N LEU A 38 9.27 28.76 4.11
CA LEU A 38 9.90 30.04 3.89
C LEU A 38 9.55 31.02 5.00
N ILE A 39 8.28 31.14 5.36
CA ILE A 39 7.82 32.03 6.45
C ILE A 39 8.44 31.58 7.79
N SER A 40 8.42 30.26 8.08
CA SER A 40 9.00 29.71 9.31
C SER A 40 10.51 29.98 9.45
N LYS A 41 11.23 30.01 8.32
CA LYS A 41 12.68 30.32 8.28
C LYS A 41 12.93 31.81 8.37
N THR A 42 12.11 32.65 7.72
CA THR A 42 12.30 34.10 7.65
C THR A 42 11.86 34.78 8.95
N TYR A 43 10.81 34.25 9.58
CA TYR A 43 10.20 34.79 10.79
C TYR A 43 10.11 33.71 11.87
N PRO A 44 11.20 33.38 12.58
CA PRO A 44 11.24 32.31 13.58
C PRO A 44 10.22 32.46 14.72
N GLU A 45 9.79 33.71 15.00
CA GLU A 45 8.76 34.03 16.00
C GLU A 45 7.38 33.43 15.66
N THR A 46 7.11 33.05 14.41
CA THR A 46 5.88 32.40 13.98
C THR A 46 5.64 31.08 14.70
N LYS A 47 6.70 30.41 15.19
CA LYS A 47 6.59 29.19 16.00
C LYS A 47 5.79 29.40 17.30
N ASN A 48 5.74 30.64 17.79
CA ASN A 48 4.98 31.02 18.99
C ASN A 48 3.52 31.41 18.67
N MET A 49 3.16 31.49 17.39
CA MET A 49 1.80 31.82 16.99
C MET A 49 0.88 30.64 17.25
N ARG A 50 -0.29 30.93 17.83
CA ARG A 50 -1.35 29.93 18.00
C ARG A 50 -1.71 29.34 16.61
N PHE A 51 -1.81 28.03 16.55
CA PHE A 51 -2.14 27.28 15.34
C PHE A 51 -1.04 27.20 14.25
N TRP A 52 0.12 27.86 14.38
CA TRP A 52 1.17 27.75 13.38
C TRP A 52 1.64 26.30 13.18
N ASN A 53 1.98 25.62 14.26
CA ASN A 53 2.40 24.22 14.23
C ASN A 53 1.28 23.29 13.69
N SER A 54 0.03 23.54 14.09
CA SER A 54 -1.11 22.75 13.60
C SER A 54 -1.32 22.93 12.09
N MET A 55 -1.08 24.14 11.57
CA MET A 55 -1.14 24.39 10.12
C MET A 55 -0.05 23.61 9.38
N GLY A 56 1.19 23.62 9.88
CA GLY A 56 2.29 22.82 9.32
C GLY A 56 1.99 21.33 9.31
N THR A 57 1.47 20.80 10.43
CA THR A 57 1.03 19.40 10.52
C THR A 57 -0.07 19.08 9.48
N SER A 58 -1.08 19.96 9.36
CA SER A 58 -2.16 19.74 8.38
C SER A 58 -1.66 19.76 6.93
N ILE A 59 -0.75 20.68 6.58
CA ILE A 59 -0.13 20.73 5.24
C ILE A 59 0.62 19.42 4.96
N TYR A 60 1.40 18.93 5.94
CA TYR A 60 2.14 17.69 5.83
C TYR A 60 1.21 16.48 5.64
N GLU A 61 0.16 16.37 6.45
CA GLU A 61 -0.84 15.28 6.37
C GLU A 61 -1.55 15.28 5.02
N ILE A 62 -2.01 16.44 4.52
CA ILE A 62 -2.66 16.54 3.21
C ILE A 62 -1.68 16.16 2.09
N THR A 63 -0.42 16.59 2.19
CA THR A 63 0.63 16.24 1.21
C THR A 63 0.81 14.72 1.14
N ASN A 64 0.93 14.07 2.29
CA ASN A 64 1.11 12.63 2.35
C ASN A 64 -0.12 11.88 1.86
N MET A 65 -1.32 12.31 2.23
CA MET A 65 -2.57 11.72 1.74
C MET A 65 -2.65 11.80 0.21
N MET A 66 -2.32 12.93 -0.39
CA MET A 66 -2.33 13.10 -1.84
C MET A 66 -1.28 12.23 -2.55
N LYS A 67 -0.09 12.07 -1.97
CA LYS A 67 0.93 11.14 -2.48
C LYS A 67 0.40 9.70 -2.47
N ARG A 68 -0.23 9.29 -1.39
CA ARG A 68 -0.81 7.94 -1.24
C ARG A 68 -1.96 7.69 -2.24
N LEU A 69 -2.85 8.67 -2.45
CA LEU A 69 -3.91 8.57 -3.46
C LEU A 69 -3.36 8.48 -4.88
N ASN A 70 -2.28 9.22 -5.20
CA ASN A 70 -1.61 9.08 -6.49
C ASN A 70 -0.96 7.71 -6.67
N LEU A 71 -0.43 7.12 -5.60
CA LEU A 71 0.12 5.77 -5.63
C LEU A 71 -0.97 4.73 -5.90
N CYS A 72 -2.15 4.85 -5.25
CA CYS A 72 -3.32 4.01 -5.55
C CYS A 72 -3.68 4.09 -7.04
N ARG A 73 -3.71 5.30 -7.59
CA ARG A 73 -4.00 5.52 -9.01
C ARG A 73 -2.93 4.91 -9.93
N TYR A 74 -1.64 5.09 -9.60
CA TYR A 74 -0.53 4.49 -10.35
C TYR A 74 -0.67 2.96 -10.40
N CYS A 75 -1.00 2.34 -9.28
CA CYS A 75 -1.17 0.90 -9.19
C CYS A 75 -2.41 0.34 -9.91
N THR A 76 -3.29 1.20 -10.45
CA THR A 76 -4.49 0.76 -11.18
C THR A 76 -4.18 0.27 -12.60
N PHE A 77 -3.09 0.72 -13.22
CA PHE A 77 -2.74 0.41 -14.61
C PHE A 77 -1.33 -0.16 -14.68
N PRO A 78 -1.16 -1.50 -14.58
CA PRO A 78 0.14 -2.13 -14.65
C PRO A 78 0.70 -2.12 -16.08
N ASN A 79 2.01 -1.91 -16.18
CA ASN A 79 2.79 -2.15 -17.40
C ASN A 79 3.49 -3.50 -17.26
N LYS A 80 2.77 -4.59 -17.57
CA LYS A 80 3.23 -5.96 -17.33
C LYS A 80 4.37 -6.36 -18.25
N GLU A 81 5.39 -6.99 -17.66
CA GLU A 81 6.53 -7.61 -18.33
C GLU A 81 6.86 -8.95 -17.66
N ASN A 82 7.80 -9.72 -18.25
CA ASN A 82 8.24 -10.96 -17.60
C ASN A 82 9.18 -10.63 -16.43
N VAL A 83 8.74 -10.92 -15.21
CA VAL A 83 9.43 -10.58 -13.97
C VAL A 83 9.79 -11.85 -13.18
N THR A 84 11.03 -11.95 -12.71
CA THR A 84 11.47 -12.99 -11.79
C THR A 84 11.20 -12.55 -10.35
N LEU A 85 10.27 -13.22 -9.67
CA LEU A 85 9.87 -12.89 -8.30
C LEU A 85 11.00 -13.05 -7.29
N ASN A 86 11.83 -14.09 -7.44
CA ASN A 86 12.99 -14.32 -6.56
C ASN A 86 13.89 -13.08 -6.49
N ASP A 87 14.17 -12.46 -7.64
CA ASP A 87 15.07 -11.31 -7.71
C ASP A 87 14.46 -10.08 -7.01
N LEU A 88 13.13 -9.91 -7.04
CA LEU A 88 12.42 -8.84 -6.33
C LEU A 88 12.40 -9.06 -4.82
N ILE A 89 12.13 -10.28 -4.39
CA ILE A 89 12.05 -10.62 -2.97
C ILE A 89 13.41 -10.40 -2.29
N TYR A 90 14.51 -10.77 -2.95
CA TYR A 90 15.85 -10.60 -2.40
C TYR A 90 16.35 -9.15 -2.37
N GLN A 91 15.67 -8.19 -3.03
CA GLN A 91 15.96 -6.76 -2.94
C GLN A 91 15.32 -6.09 -1.70
N LEU A 92 14.31 -6.71 -1.09
CA LEU A 92 13.54 -6.10 0.01
C LEU A 92 14.37 -5.71 1.23
N PRO A 93 15.39 -6.46 1.67
CA PRO A 93 16.24 -6.01 2.77
C PRO A 93 16.93 -4.67 2.49
N ASP A 94 17.52 -4.51 1.31
CA ASP A 94 18.23 -3.28 0.94
C ASP A 94 17.27 -2.07 0.89
N GLU A 95 16.04 -2.28 0.42
CA GLU A 95 15.00 -1.24 0.42
C GLU A 95 14.53 -0.91 1.84
N ALA A 96 14.37 -1.93 2.69
CA ALA A 96 13.99 -1.76 4.08
C ALA A 96 15.08 -1.04 4.90
N ASP A 97 16.35 -1.38 4.71
CA ASP A 97 17.48 -0.73 5.37
C ASP A 97 17.55 0.77 5.02
N ASN A 98 17.22 1.13 3.78
CA ASN A 98 17.12 2.53 3.36
C ASN A 98 15.93 3.26 4.00
N ALA A 99 14.79 2.58 4.19
CA ALA A 99 13.58 3.16 4.76
C ALA A 99 13.62 3.21 6.30
N TYR A 100 14.31 2.26 6.94
CA TYR A 100 14.38 2.07 8.39
C TYR A 100 15.82 1.88 8.86
N PRO A 101 16.72 2.90 8.69
CA PRO A 101 18.16 2.75 8.90
C PRO A 101 18.56 2.44 10.36
N ASP A 102 17.69 2.73 11.31
CA ASP A 102 17.94 2.50 12.74
C ASP A 102 17.37 1.15 13.23
N SER A 103 16.75 0.35 12.33
CA SER A 103 16.14 -0.94 12.71
C SER A 103 17.15 -2.09 12.58
N GLU A 104 17.17 -2.96 13.59
CA GLU A 104 17.98 -4.20 13.58
C GLU A 104 17.19 -5.42 13.06
N ARG A 105 16.01 -5.21 12.46
CA ARG A 105 15.19 -6.30 11.93
C ARG A 105 15.91 -7.07 10.85
N ARG A 106 15.61 -8.36 10.80
CA ARG A 106 16.21 -9.30 9.86
C ARG A 106 15.14 -9.99 9.04
N PHE A 107 15.53 -10.37 7.84
CA PHE A 107 14.71 -11.18 6.96
C PHE A 107 15.18 -12.62 6.98
N ARG A 108 14.23 -13.55 6.98
CA ARG A 108 14.49 -14.98 6.76
C ARG A 108 13.70 -15.42 5.55
N PHE A 109 14.37 -16.11 4.61
CA PHE A 109 13.79 -16.49 3.33
C PHE A 109 13.63 -18.01 3.24
N ASP A 110 12.43 -18.42 2.82
CA ASP A 110 12.12 -19.79 2.39
C ASP A 110 11.55 -19.73 0.97
N ILE A 111 12.45 -19.52 0.01
CA ILE A 111 12.12 -19.28 -1.40
C ILE A 111 12.66 -20.44 -2.23
N PRO A 112 11.89 -21.05 -3.13
CA PRO A 112 12.37 -22.07 -4.04
C PRO A 112 13.59 -21.61 -4.82
N THR A 113 14.57 -22.50 -5.04
CA THR A 113 15.75 -22.21 -5.85
C THR A 113 15.41 -22.06 -7.34
N GLU A 114 14.31 -22.68 -7.77
CA GLU A 114 13.76 -22.51 -9.11
C GLU A 114 13.21 -21.08 -9.27
N LYS A 115 13.52 -20.44 -10.40
CA LYS A 115 13.03 -19.09 -10.68
C LYS A 115 11.54 -19.11 -10.96
N ILE A 116 10.81 -18.28 -10.22
CA ILE A 116 9.39 -18.05 -10.43
C ILE A 116 9.24 -16.82 -11.31
N ASN A 117 8.76 -17.01 -12.53
CA ASN A 117 8.54 -15.92 -13.48
C ASN A 117 7.04 -15.69 -13.64
N ILE A 118 6.61 -14.43 -13.57
CA ILE A 118 5.24 -14.00 -13.79
C ILE A 118 5.16 -12.83 -14.77
N ASN A 119 4.02 -12.64 -15.41
CA ASN A 119 3.75 -11.46 -16.23
C ASN A 119 3.20 -10.32 -15.35
N ALA A 120 4.07 -9.40 -14.92
CA ALA A 120 3.75 -8.40 -13.92
C ALA A 120 4.44 -7.06 -14.16
N ASP A 121 3.94 -6.02 -13.51
CA ASP A 121 4.62 -4.72 -13.40
C ASP A 121 5.57 -4.77 -12.19
N LYS A 122 6.86 -4.77 -12.48
CA LYS A 122 7.92 -4.89 -11.49
C LYS A 122 7.83 -3.82 -10.40
N GLU A 123 7.61 -2.56 -10.77
CA GLU A 123 7.56 -1.45 -9.82
C GLU A 123 6.33 -1.53 -8.93
N GLN A 124 5.18 -1.92 -9.49
CA GLN A 124 3.96 -2.11 -8.70
C GLN A 124 4.08 -3.27 -7.72
N LEU A 125 4.73 -4.38 -8.10
CA LEU A 125 4.99 -5.47 -7.18
C LEU A 125 5.88 -5.02 -6.00
N LEU A 126 6.96 -4.28 -6.28
CA LEU A 126 7.83 -3.73 -5.23
C LEU A 126 7.05 -2.79 -4.30
N ILE A 127 6.18 -1.95 -4.84
CA ILE A 127 5.28 -1.10 -4.03
C ILE A 127 4.43 -1.98 -3.09
N ALA A 128 3.77 -3.02 -3.62
CA ALA A 128 2.94 -3.90 -2.81
C ALA A 128 3.75 -4.59 -1.71
N PHE A 129 4.92 -5.13 -2.03
CA PHE A 129 5.79 -5.79 -1.06
C PHE A 129 6.27 -4.81 0.03
N ASN A 130 6.67 -3.61 -0.35
CA ASN A 130 7.10 -2.57 0.60
C ASN A 130 5.96 -2.11 1.52
N GLU A 131 4.71 -2.06 1.05
CA GLU A 131 3.54 -1.80 1.90
C GLU A 131 3.36 -2.90 2.96
N ILE A 132 3.57 -4.16 2.59
CA ILE A 132 3.51 -5.28 3.53
C ILE A 132 4.70 -5.23 4.51
N VAL A 133 5.92 -5.03 4.01
CA VAL A 133 7.12 -4.88 4.85
C VAL A 133 6.95 -3.74 5.85
N SER A 134 6.45 -2.59 5.40
CA SER A 134 6.14 -1.46 6.30
C SER A 134 5.15 -1.84 7.40
N ASN A 135 4.09 -2.58 7.06
CA ASN A 135 3.15 -3.08 8.06
C ASN A 135 3.81 -4.02 9.07
N CYS A 136 4.72 -4.89 8.62
CA CYS A 136 5.49 -5.77 9.51
C CYS A 136 6.40 -4.96 10.44
N TYR A 137 7.06 -3.91 9.94
CA TYR A 137 7.90 -3.02 10.75
C TYR A 137 7.11 -2.27 11.81
N GLU A 138 5.91 -1.85 11.51
CA GLU A 138 5.05 -1.10 12.43
C GLU A 138 4.36 -1.97 13.49
N ALA A 139 4.20 -3.27 13.23
CA ALA A 139 3.47 -4.18 14.11
C ALA A 139 4.34 -4.85 15.16
N GLY A 140 5.63 -5.08 14.88
CA GLY A 140 6.52 -5.84 15.76
C GLY A 140 7.58 -4.97 16.47
N ASN A 141 8.54 -5.63 17.12
CA ASN A 141 9.67 -5.00 17.81
C ASN A 141 10.92 -4.96 16.91
N ASP A 142 11.89 -4.10 17.22
CA ASP A 142 13.08 -3.87 16.39
C ASP A 142 13.97 -5.12 16.15
N ASN A 143 13.89 -6.12 17.02
CA ASN A 143 14.67 -7.37 16.90
C ASN A 143 13.89 -8.53 16.25
N ASP A 144 12.65 -8.29 15.83
CA ASP A 144 11.83 -9.34 15.24
C ASP A 144 12.30 -9.73 13.84
N ILE A 145 12.02 -10.97 13.46
CA ILE A 145 12.32 -11.50 12.12
C ILE A 145 11.06 -11.37 11.25
N ILE A 146 11.24 -10.91 10.03
CA ILE A 146 10.22 -10.97 8.99
C ILE A 146 10.52 -12.22 8.14
N ASP A 147 9.63 -13.21 8.20
CA ASP A 147 9.72 -14.40 7.38
C ASP A 147 9.07 -14.17 6.03
N ILE A 148 9.80 -14.45 4.96
CA ILE A 148 9.28 -14.37 3.60
C ILE A 148 9.42 -15.74 2.95
N SER A 149 8.29 -16.33 2.57
CA SER A 149 8.27 -17.60 1.85
C SER A 149 7.56 -17.45 0.51
N ALA A 150 7.89 -18.31 -0.45
CA ALA A 150 7.19 -18.41 -1.71
C ALA A 150 6.85 -19.88 -2.00
N SER A 151 5.63 -20.11 -2.43
CA SER A 151 5.14 -21.45 -2.80
C SER A 151 4.37 -21.41 -4.11
N LEU A 152 4.43 -22.53 -4.83
CA LEU A 152 3.65 -22.74 -6.04
C LEU A 152 2.42 -23.58 -5.70
N SER A 153 1.31 -23.32 -6.36
CA SER A 153 0.14 -24.21 -6.33
C SER A 153 0.49 -25.58 -6.93
N ASP A 154 -0.25 -26.64 -6.57
CA ASP A 154 0.00 -28.00 -7.05
C ASP A 154 -0.05 -28.11 -8.59
N ASP A 155 -0.90 -27.32 -9.22
CA ASP A 155 -1.04 -27.23 -10.69
C ASP A 155 -0.06 -26.24 -11.34
N LYS A 156 0.78 -25.56 -10.53
CA LYS A 156 1.75 -24.56 -10.96
C LYS A 156 1.15 -23.39 -11.74
N THR A 157 -0.12 -23.09 -11.53
CA THR A 157 -0.78 -21.95 -12.19
C THR A 157 -0.69 -20.67 -11.36
N HIS A 158 -0.38 -20.78 -10.07
CA HIS A 158 -0.27 -19.65 -9.15
C HIS A 158 0.95 -19.76 -8.27
N CYS A 159 1.47 -18.61 -7.89
CA CYS A 159 2.49 -18.43 -6.88
C CYS A 159 1.93 -17.62 -5.72
N THR A 160 2.20 -18.04 -4.48
CA THR A 160 1.87 -17.28 -3.27
C THR A 160 3.14 -16.87 -2.54
N ILE A 161 3.31 -15.56 -2.33
CA ILE A 161 4.36 -14.99 -1.48
C ILE A 161 3.73 -14.68 -0.14
N THR A 162 4.31 -15.20 0.93
CA THR A 162 3.83 -15.00 2.30
C THR A 162 4.85 -14.22 3.10
N PHE A 163 4.41 -13.14 3.72
CA PHE A 163 5.16 -12.34 4.69
C PHE A 163 4.58 -12.62 6.07
N THR A 164 5.40 -13.09 6.99
CA THR A 164 4.98 -13.36 8.37
C THR A 164 5.82 -12.55 9.34
N ASN A 165 5.16 -11.86 10.25
CA ASN A 165 5.80 -11.14 11.35
C ASN A 165 5.19 -11.51 12.69
N THR A 166 5.95 -11.32 13.77
CA THR A 166 5.42 -11.36 15.12
C THR A 166 4.47 -10.20 15.35
N GLY A 167 3.40 -10.46 16.09
CA GLY A 167 2.36 -9.50 16.41
C GLY A 167 0.97 -10.00 16.01
N THR A 168 -0.02 -9.60 16.78
CA THR A 168 -1.42 -9.97 16.56
C THR A 168 -2.17 -8.85 15.89
N LEU A 169 -3.17 -9.20 15.09
CA LEU A 169 -4.11 -8.21 14.57
C LEU A 169 -4.94 -7.64 15.72
N PRO A 170 -5.14 -6.30 15.76
CA PRO A 170 -6.06 -5.72 16.71
C PRO A 170 -7.48 -6.19 16.44
N ASP A 171 -8.34 -6.12 17.49
CA ASP A 171 -9.76 -6.46 17.38
C ASP A 171 -10.41 -5.61 16.25
N ILE A 172 -10.80 -6.26 15.16
CA ILE A 172 -11.29 -5.58 13.96
C ILE A 172 -12.72 -5.13 14.19
N LYS A 173 -12.92 -3.85 14.49
CA LYS A 173 -14.25 -3.24 14.59
C LYS A 173 -14.55 -2.44 13.34
N ILE A 174 -15.52 -2.91 12.56
CA ILE A 174 -16.00 -2.15 11.39
C ILE A 174 -16.66 -0.86 11.88
N PRO A 175 -16.12 0.33 11.62
CA PRO A 175 -16.75 1.59 11.96
C PRO A 175 -18.15 1.69 11.33
N LYS A 176 -19.10 2.29 12.04
CA LYS A 176 -20.49 2.43 11.56
C LYS A 176 -20.56 3.19 10.22
N GLU A 177 -19.66 4.14 10.03
CA GLU A 177 -19.50 4.94 8.82
C GLU A 177 -19.19 4.06 7.61
N PHE A 178 -18.29 3.09 7.74
CA PHE A 178 -17.96 2.12 6.68
C PHE A 178 -19.14 1.20 6.37
N ARG A 179 -19.92 0.78 7.39
CA ARG A 179 -21.13 0.00 7.15
C ARG A 179 -22.17 0.76 6.33
N GLN A 180 -22.29 2.07 6.51
CA GLN A 180 -23.23 2.90 5.74
C GLN A 180 -22.79 3.12 4.29
N ILE A 181 -21.49 3.26 4.05
CA ILE A 181 -20.93 3.40 2.69
C ILE A 181 -21.05 2.07 1.93
N CYS A 182 -20.76 0.96 2.57
CA CYS A 182 -20.83 -0.37 1.94
C CYS A 182 -22.25 -0.84 1.61
N THR A 183 -23.30 -0.33 2.26
CA THR A 183 -24.66 -0.85 2.12
C THR A 183 -25.54 -0.12 1.11
N LYS A 184 -25.15 1.06 0.62
CA LYS A 184 -26.03 1.85 -0.26
C LYS A 184 -25.61 1.97 -1.72
N ASP A 185 -24.31 2.04 -2.02
CA ASP A 185 -23.84 2.38 -3.37
C ASP A 185 -22.75 1.45 -3.94
N PHE A 186 -22.18 0.57 -3.14
CA PHE A 186 -21.18 -0.39 -3.59
C PHE A 186 -21.51 -1.79 -3.06
N TYR A 187 -21.77 -2.71 -3.98
CA TYR A 187 -21.83 -4.13 -3.70
C TYR A 187 -20.41 -4.62 -3.46
N TYR A 188 -20.03 -4.74 -2.19
CA TYR A 188 -18.83 -5.50 -1.81
C TYR A 188 -19.28 -6.95 -1.63
N PRO A 189 -18.63 -7.93 -2.29
CA PRO A 189 -18.85 -9.34 -1.98
C PRO A 189 -18.61 -9.59 -0.49
N ASP A 190 -19.35 -10.52 0.10
CA ASP A 190 -19.25 -10.86 1.54
C ASP A 190 -17.83 -11.30 1.97
N ASP A 191 -16.96 -11.60 0.99
CA ASP A 191 -15.60 -12.11 1.17
C ASP A 191 -14.51 -11.02 1.15
N ILE A 192 -14.84 -9.71 1.12
CA ILE A 192 -13.81 -8.67 1.17
C ILE A 192 -13.19 -8.61 2.56
N ASN A 193 -11.89 -8.89 2.59
CA ASN A 193 -11.10 -8.67 3.79
C ASN A 193 -11.08 -7.17 4.11
N ILE A 194 -11.76 -6.79 5.20
CA ILE A 194 -11.89 -5.39 5.63
C ILE A 194 -10.53 -4.69 5.81
N LEU A 195 -9.48 -5.45 6.12
CA LEU A 195 -8.13 -4.93 6.27
C LEU A 195 -7.58 -4.33 4.97
N SER A 196 -8.06 -4.79 3.82
CA SER A 196 -7.68 -4.26 2.50
C SER A 196 -8.63 -3.18 1.97
N MET A 197 -9.59 -2.70 2.77
CA MET A 197 -10.45 -1.57 2.38
C MET A 197 -9.70 -0.24 2.46
N ALA A 198 -9.96 0.63 1.48
CA ALA A 198 -9.42 1.98 1.51
C ALA A 198 -9.85 2.75 2.76
N PHE A 199 -8.92 3.48 3.36
CA PHE A 199 -9.12 4.29 4.57
C PHE A 199 -9.45 3.51 5.84
N TYR A 200 -9.35 2.19 5.83
CA TYR A 200 -9.46 1.40 7.04
C TYR A 200 -8.09 1.32 7.73
N THR A 201 -8.02 1.80 8.97
CA THR A 201 -6.80 1.71 9.80
C THR A 201 -7.16 1.70 11.28
N THR A 202 -6.39 0.96 12.05
CA THR A 202 -6.41 0.99 13.51
C THR A 202 -5.26 1.83 14.09
N LYS A 203 -4.35 2.33 13.22
CA LYS A 203 -3.14 3.06 13.60
C LYS A 203 -3.39 4.57 13.55
N PRO A 204 -3.15 5.32 14.65
CA PRO A 204 -3.23 6.78 14.64
C PRO A 204 -2.24 7.40 13.63
N GLY A 205 -2.67 8.42 12.89
CA GLY A 205 -1.82 9.11 11.92
C GLY A 205 -1.61 8.38 10.59
N HIS A 206 -2.21 7.21 10.39
CA HIS A 206 -2.18 6.47 9.14
C HIS A 206 -3.47 6.67 8.33
N PHE A 207 -3.33 6.65 7.00
CA PHE A 207 -4.49 6.85 6.10
C PHE A 207 -5.23 5.55 5.75
N GLY A 208 -4.75 4.38 6.18
CA GLY A 208 -5.37 3.10 5.84
C GLY A 208 -5.35 2.79 4.34
N LEU A 209 -4.28 3.12 3.64
CA LEU A 209 -4.13 2.89 2.21
C LEU A 209 -3.06 1.85 1.86
N GLY A 210 -2.25 1.37 2.82
CA GLY A 210 -1.17 0.42 2.55
C GLY A 210 -1.67 -0.93 2.02
N LEU A 211 -2.47 -1.63 2.80
CA LEU A 211 -3.04 -2.92 2.39
C LEU A 211 -4.02 -2.76 1.22
N PHE A 212 -4.70 -1.63 1.09
CA PHE A 212 -5.52 -1.34 -0.07
C PHE A 212 -4.68 -1.25 -1.36
N ILE A 213 -3.52 -0.58 -1.32
CA ILE A 213 -2.58 -0.50 -2.45
C ILE A 213 -2.06 -1.90 -2.80
N ALA A 214 -1.60 -2.66 -1.82
CA ALA A 214 -1.14 -4.03 -2.04
C ALA A 214 -2.24 -4.91 -2.68
N ASN A 215 -3.48 -4.78 -2.22
CA ASN A 215 -4.62 -5.51 -2.78
C ASN A 215 -4.93 -5.09 -4.23
N ILE A 216 -4.91 -3.78 -4.55
CA ILE A 216 -5.07 -3.29 -5.94
C ILE A 216 -4.01 -3.92 -6.86
N VAL A 217 -2.76 -3.95 -6.41
CA VAL A 217 -1.67 -4.57 -7.19
C VAL A 217 -1.95 -6.04 -7.41
N CYS A 218 -2.30 -6.80 -6.37
CA CYS A 218 -2.64 -8.21 -6.52
C CYS A 218 -3.78 -8.42 -7.52
N LEU A 219 -4.89 -7.69 -7.38
CA LEU A 219 -6.05 -7.80 -8.28
C LEU A 219 -5.71 -7.47 -9.74
N ASN A 220 -4.89 -6.45 -9.98
CA ASN A 220 -4.47 -6.08 -11.34
C ASN A 220 -3.43 -7.04 -11.95
N HIS A 221 -2.89 -7.95 -11.13
CA HIS A 221 -1.99 -9.03 -11.55
C HIS A 221 -2.65 -10.41 -11.48
N ASP A 222 -3.98 -10.44 -11.61
CA ASP A 222 -4.78 -11.67 -11.63
C ASP A 222 -4.60 -12.52 -10.37
N GLY A 223 -4.43 -11.84 -9.23
CA GLY A 223 -4.16 -12.44 -7.93
C GLY A 223 -5.06 -11.91 -6.82
N CYS A 224 -4.69 -12.19 -5.59
CA CYS A 224 -5.40 -11.72 -4.39
C CYS A 224 -4.45 -11.48 -3.22
N LEU A 225 -4.89 -10.65 -2.28
CA LEU A 225 -4.26 -10.46 -0.97
C LEU A 225 -5.17 -11.06 0.09
N ASP A 226 -4.62 -11.98 0.88
CA ASP A 226 -5.27 -12.51 2.08
C ASP A 226 -4.42 -12.27 3.32
N VAL A 227 -5.07 -12.23 4.49
CA VAL A 227 -4.40 -12.00 5.78
C VAL A 227 -4.89 -13.03 6.77
N THR A 228 -3.96 -13.79 7.35
CA THR A 228 -4.22 -14.73 8.42
C THR A 228 -3.45 -14.35 9.67
N HIS A 229 -3.94 -14.77 10.84
CA HIS A 229 -3.24 -14.52 12.10
C HIS A 229 -3.51 -15.65 13.10
N ASP A 230 -2.56 -15.81 14.00
CA ASP A 230 -2.71 -16.62 15.21
C ASP A 230 -2.42 -15.76 16.45
N ASP A 231 -2.23 -16.38 17.61
CA ASP A 231 -1.99 -15.69 18.89
C ASP A 231 -0.62 -14.96 18.92
N ALA A 232 0.29 -15.24 18.00
CA ALA A 232 1.66 -14.75 18.03
C ALA A 232 2.08 -14.06 16.72
N HIS A 233 1.49 -14.42 15.58
CA HIS A 233 1.93 -14.00 14.26
C HIS A 233 0.79 -13.49 13.40
N THR A 234 1.15 -12.59 12.48
CA THR A 234 0.31 -12.18 11.36
C THR A 234 1.00 -12.52 10.05
N SER A 235 0.26 -13.12 9.11
CA SER A 235 0.77 -13.50 7.79
C SER A 235 -0.06 -12.84 6.69
N PHE A 236 0.63 -12.23 5.73
CA PHE A 236 0.07 -11.63 4.52
C PHE A 236 0.42 -12.52 3.33
N HIS A 237 -0.61 -12.97 2.62
CA HIS A 237 -0.48 -13.89 1.49
C HIS A 237 -0.83 -13.15 0.19
N LEU A 238 0.15 -12.94 -0.66
CA LEU A 238 0.00 -12.31 -1.97
C LEU A 238 0.09 -13.40 -3.04
N SER A 239 -1.02 -13.71 -3.69
CA SER A 239 -1.09 -14.72 -4.75
C SER A 239 -1.11 -14.06 -6.11
N PHE A 240 -0.42 -14.66 -7.09
CA PHE A 240 -0.31 -14.18 -8.47
C PHE A 240 -0.45 -15.36 -9.43
N ALA A 241 -1.08 -15.13 -10.60
CA ALA A 241 -1.05 -16.07 -11.71
C ALA A 241 0.35 -16.14 -12.35
N ILE A 242 0.75 -17.35 -12.80
CA ILE A 242 2.03 -17.63 -13.48
C ILE A 242 1.81 -17.72 -14.97
#